data_588fd1bd7ec9f120a065314a4ec4b6f8
#
_entry.id   588fd1bd7ec9f120a065314a4ec4b6f8
#
_cell.length_a   1.000
_cell.length_b   1.000
_cell.length_c   1.000
_cell.angle_alpha   90.00
_cell.angle_beta   90.00
_cell.angle_gamma   90.00
#
_symmetry.space_group_name_H-M   'P 1'
#
loop_
_entity.id
_entity.type
_entity.pdbx_description
1 polymer ?
#
loop_
_entity_poly.entity_id
_entity_poly.type
_entity_poly.pdbx_seq_one_letter_code
_entity_poly.pdbx_strand_id
1 'polypeptide(L)'
;LAFSVGLMLWYSVWLSLVVAVGSFGMTFIIKKIGGGSAKYMVAQQSSLASLEGFVEEMMKGQKVVKVFCHEKETEADFDRLNEQLCRDMTSAHNFANILMPIMGNIGNIMYVIVAFAGGALLISGVYNLSIGNLIHGGSALGISVVVTFLGMTRQFCQNVSNMSQQVNSVVMALAGADRIFT
;
A
#
# COMPACT_ATOMS: atom_id res chain seq x y z
N LEU A 1 0.34 4.04 -16.81
CA LEU A 1 -0.79 3.15 -16.52
C LEU A 1 -1.71 2.99 -17.73
N ALA A 2 -2.23 4.05 -18.33
CA ALA A 2 -3.09 3.98 -19.52
C ALA A 2 -2.40 3.28 -20.71
N PHE A 3 -1.14 3.60 -20.97
CA PHE A 3 -0.36 2.97 -22.04
C PHE A 3 -0.14 1.47 -21.81
N SER A 4 0.15 1.04 -20.57
CA SER A 4 0.30 -0.39 -20.24
C SER A 4 -1.01 -1.16 -20.41
N VAL A 5 -2.15 -0.58 -20.00
CA VAL A 5 -3.47 -1.19 -20.23
C VAL A 5 -3.78 -1.29 -21.73
N GLY A 6 -3.47 -0.25 -22.51
CA GLY A 6 -3.63 -0.28 -23.97
C GLY A 6 -2.82 -1.40 -24.63
N LEU A 7 -1.57 -1.58 -24.24
CA LEU A 7 -0.74 -2.68 -24.73
C LEU A 7 -1.29 -4.05 -24.30
N MET A 8 -1.77 -4.21 -23.07
CA MET A 8 -2.38 -5.46 -22.60
C MET A 8 -3.62 -5.83 -23.41
N LEU A 9 -4.50 -4.87 -23.72
CA LEU A 9 -5.66 -5.11 -24.58
C LEU A 9 -5.26 -5.42 -26.03
N TRP A 10 -4.14 -4.84 -26.50
CA TRP A 10 -3.61 -5.15 -27.84
C TRP A 10 -3.13 -6.60 -27.95
N TYR A 11 -2.52 -7.16 -26.92
CA TYR A 11 -1.99 -8.53 -26.92
C TYR A 11 -3.06 -9.59 -26.66
N SER A 12 -3.94 -9.42 -25.68
CA SER A 12 -5.02 -10.35 -25.36
C SER A 12 -6.09 -9.72 -24.47
N VAL A 13 -7.32 -9.69 -24.95
CA VAL A 13 -8.48 -9.19 -24.16
C VAL A 13 -8.81 -10.13 -23.00
N TRP A 14 -8.69 -11.46 -23.21
CA TRP A 14 -8.98 -12.45 -22.18
C TRP A 14 -8.04 -12.32 -20.97
N LEU A 15 -6.74 -12.25 -21.22
CA LEU A 15 -5.75 -12.09 -20.13
C LEU A 15 -5.86 -10.71 -19.48
N SER A 16 -6.18 -9.66 -20.24
CA SER A 16 -6.42 -8.33 -19.69
C SER A 16 -7.62 -8.29 -18.74
N LEU A 17 -8.68 -9.05 -19.05
CA LEU A 17 -9.84 -9.18 -18.17
C LEU A 17 -9.48 -9.87 -16.85
N VAL A 18 -8.66 -10.94 -16.91
CA VAL A 18 -8.15 -11.61 -15.71
C VAL A 18 -7.35 -10.64 -14.84
N VAL A 19 -6.47 -9.84 -15.43
CA VAL A 19 -5.69 -8.82 -14.69
C VAL A 19 -6.59 -7.73 -14.13
N ALA A 20 -7.60 -7.28 -14.87
CA ALA A 20 -8.55 -6.28 -14.39
C ALA A 20 -9.36 -6.77 -13.17
N VAL A 21 -9.89 -7.99 -13.23
CA VAL A 21 -10.62 -8.59 -12.09
C VAL A 21 -9.68 -8.79 -10.90
N GLY A 22 -8.49 -9.31 -11.13
CA GLY A 22 -7.48 -9.48 -10.08
C GLY A 22 -7.06 -8.16 -9.44
N SER A 23 -6.81 -7.11 -10.22
CA SER A 23 -6.45 -5.80 -9.70
C SER A 23 -7.57 -5.14 -8.88
N PHE A 24 -8.83 -5.40 -9.26
CA PHE A 24 -9.98 -4.95 -8.48
C PHE A 24 -10.07 -5.67 -7.12
N GLY A 25 -9.87 -7.00 -7.11
CA GLY A 25 -9.79 -7.79 -5.89
C GLY A 25 -8.66 -7.34 -4.97
N MET A 26 -7.48 -7.04 -5.53
CA MET A 26 -6.33 -6.49 -4.81
C MET A 26 -6.65 -5.15 -4.15
N THR A 27 -7.24 -4.22 -4.90
CA THR A 27 -7.61 -2.90 -4.38
C THR A 27 -8.59 -3.02 -3.21
N PHE A 28 -9.50 -3.99 -3.29
CA PHE A 28 -10.44 -4.27 -2.20
C PHE A 28 -9.74 -4.80 -0.94
N ILE A 29 -8.80 -5.73 -1.10
CA ILE A 29 -7.99 -6.29 0.00
C ILE A 29 -7.15 -5.18 0.65
N ILE A 30 -6.47 -4.36 -0.15
CA ILE A 30 -5.65 -3.24 0.34
C ILE A 30 -6.50 -2.24 1.12
N LYS A 31 -7.68 -1.88 0.62
CA LYS A 31 -8.59 -0.96 1.33
C LYS A 31 -9.06 -1.53 2.67
N LYS A 32 -9.38 -2.81 2.72
CA LYS A 32 -9.84 -3.46 3.95
C LYS A 32 -8.73 -3.55 5.01
N ILE A 33 -7.50 -3.86 4.60
CA ILE A 33 -6.35 -3.96 5.51
C ILE A 33 -5.80 -2.56 5.85
N GLY A 34 -5.64 -1.69 4.85
CA GLY A 34 -5.06 -0.35 5.01
C GLY A 34 -5.91 0.60 5.84
N GLY A 35 -7.25 0.49 5.77
CA GLY A 35 -8.16 1.29 6.59
C GLY A 35 -7.99 1.06 8.11
N GLY A 36 -7.63 -0.16 8.52
CA GLY A 36 -7.28 -0.47 9.91
C GLY A 36 -5.95 0.17 10.34
N SER A 37 -4.95 0.17 9.46
CA SER A 37 -3.62 0.71 9.73
C SER A 37 -3.62 2.20 10.03
N ALA A 38 -4.42 2.99 9.31
CA ALA A 38 -4.49 4.45 9.47
C ALA A 38 -4.88 4.86 10.90
N LYS A 39 -5.83 4.14 11.52
CA LYS A 39 -6.26 4.40 12.90
C LYS A 39 -5.11 4.26 13.91
N TYR A 40 -4.31 3.21 13.78
CA TYR A 40 -3.18 2.97 14.68
C TYR A 40 -2.03 3.94 14.45
N MET A 41 -1.79 4.36 13.21
CA MET A 41 -0.81 5.41 12.89
C MET A 41 -1.19 6.76 13.50
N VAL A 42 -2.48 7.14 13.46
CA VAL A 42 -2.98 8.37 14.10
C VAL A 42 -2.87 8.28 15.62
N ALA A 43 -3.22 7.14 16.23
CA ALA A 43 -3.08 6.93 17.67
C ALA A 43 -1.61 7.07 18.11
N GLN A 44 -0.68 6.42 17.41
CA GLN A 44 0.76 6.56 17.65
C GLN A 44 1.22 8.02 17.59
N GLN A 45 0.81 8.76 16.56
CA GLN A 45 1.20 10.16 16.40
C GLN A 45 0.64 11.04 17.52
N SER A 46 -0.58 10.77 17.97
CA SER A 46 -1.20 11.48 19.09
C SER A 46 -0.48 11.22 20.41
N SER A 47 -0.13 9.95 20.70
CA SER A 47 0.60 9.57 21.90
C SER A 47 2.03 10.14 21.91
N LEU A 48 2.69 10.16 20.74
CA LEU A 48 4.00 10.79 20.58
C LEU A 48 3.94 12.29 20.88
N ALA A 49 2.98 13.02 20.30
CA ALA A 49 2.81 14.44 20.55
C ALA A 49 2.51 14.75 22.03
N SER A 50 1.74 13.89 22.71
CA SER A 50 1.45 14.04 24.14
C SER A 50 2.71 13.85 24.99
N LEU A 51 3.55 12.86 24.68
CA LEU A 51 4.81 12.63 25.39
C LEU A 51 5.81 13.77 25.12
N GLU A 52 5.96 14.22 23.88
CA GLU A 52 6.84 15.34 23.52
C GLU A 52 6.41 16.63 24.22
N GLY A 53 5.11 16.93 24.25
CA GLY A 53 4.57 18.08 24.98
C GLY A 53 4.86 18.02 26.49
N PHE A 54 4.66 16.85 27.10
CA PHE A 54 5.00 16.64 28.51
C PHE A 54 6.50 16.83 28.79
N VAL A 55 7.37 16.27 27.96
CA VAL A 55 8.82 16.43 28.09
C VAL A 55 9.22 17.92 27.97
N GLU A 56 8.66 18.64 26.99
CA GLU A 56 8.93 20.06 26.82
C GLU A 56 8.49 20.88 28.04
N GLU A 57 7.31 20.59 28.59
CA GLU A 57 6.78 21.24 29.80
C GLU A 57 7.69 20.97 31.02
N MET A 58 8.06 19.70 31.24
CA MET A 58 8.92 19.32 32.34
C MET A 58 10.34 19.90 32.23
N MET A 59 10.89 20.00 31.03
CA MET A 59 12.18 20.63 30.80
C MET A 59 12.14 22.14 31.12
N LYS A 60 11.06 22.83 30.71
CA LYS A 60 10.86 24.24 31.07
C LYS A 60 10.60 24.46 32.57
N GLY A 61 9.87 23.54 33.19
CA GLY A 61 9.48 23.55 34.60
C GLY A 61 10.46 22.89 35.56
N GLN A 62 11.63 22.42 35.10
CA GLN A 62 12.56 21.60 35.90
C GLN A 62 12.92 22.20 37.26
N LYS A 63 13.08 23.52 37.33
CA LYS A 63 13.39 24.20 38.62
C LYS A 63 12.24 24.08 39.61
N VAL A 64 11.00 24.15 39.12
CA VAL A 64 9.79 24.05 39.96
C VAL A 64 9.65 22.60 40.47
N VAL A 65 9.79 21.60 39.61
CA VAL A 65 9.75 20.18 39.98
C VAL A 65 10.77 19.91 41.11
N LYS A 66 11.99 20.42 40.97
CA LYS A 66 13.05 20.26 42.01
C LYS A 66 12.76 20.97 43.33
N VAL A 67 12.24 22.20 43.27
CA VAL A 67 11.93 22.96 44.49
C VAL A 67 10.81 22.30 45.30
N PHE A 68 9.84 21.71 44.64
CA PHE A 68 8.71 21.04 45.29
C PHE A 68 8.93 19.51 45.52
N CYS A 69 10.09 18.96 45.17
CA CYS A 69 10.43 17.55 45.30
C CYS A 69 9.43 16.60 44.60
N HIS A 70 8.91 17.01 43.46
CA HIS A 70 7.89 16.26 42.66
C HIS A 70 8.52 15.35 41.60
N GLU A 71 9.82 14.98 41.73
CA GLU A 71 10.52 14.16 40.73
C GLU A 71 9.86 12.79 40.54
N LYS A 72 9.45 12.13 41.62
CA LYS A 72 8.82 10.78 41.56
C LYS A 72 7.46 10.78 40.88
N GLU A 73 6.67 11.83 41.07
CA GLU A 73 5.37 12.00 40.44
C GLU A 73 5.54 12.27 38.94
N THR A 74 6.49 13.15 38.61
CA THR A 74 6.85 13.46 37.22
C THR A 74 7.37 12.21 36.47
N GLU A 75 8.17 11.38 37.14
CA GLU A 75 8.66 10.12 36.59
C GLU A 75 7.50 9.12 36.34
N ALA A 76 6.58 9.01 37.30
CA ALA A 76 5.40 8.14 37.14
C ALA A 76 4.47 8.60 35.99
N ASP A 77 4.29 9.90 35.82
CA ASP A 77 3.52 10.45 34.71
C ASP A 77 4.23 10.23 33.36
N PHE A 78 5.55 10.39 33.32
CA PHE A 78 6.35 10.07 32.14
C PHE A 78 6.20 8.59 31.77
N ASP A 79 6.36 7.69 32.73
CA ASP A 79 6.26 6.24 32.51
C ASP A 79 4.88 5.86 31.96
N ARG A 80 3.81 6.45 32.49
CA ARG A 80 2.44 6.23 32.01
C ARG A 80 2.27 6.65 30.54
N LEU A 81 2.77 7.82 30.16
CA LEU A 81 2.72 8.33 28.78
C LEU A 81 3.60 7.51 27.84
N ASN A 82 4.79 7.11 28.31
CA ASN A 82 5.72 6.27 27.56
C ASN A 82 5.17 4.86 27.32
N GLU A 83 4.51 4.27 28.30
CA GLU A 83 3.82 2.99 28.12
C GLU A 83 2.66 3.08 27.12
N GLN A 84 1.91 4.17 27.17
CA GLN A 84 0.84 4.42 26.18
C GLN A 84 1.41 4.51 24.77
N LEU A 85 2.48 5.29 24.59
CA LEU A 85 3.18 5.40 23.30
C LEU A 85 3.72 4.03 22.85
N CYS A 86 4.30 3.25 23.75
CA CYS A 86 4.84 1.92 23.45
C CYS A 86 3.73 0.98 22.93
N ARG A 87 2.55 0.98 23.55
CA ARG A 87 1.41 0.17 23.09
C ARG A 87 0.91 0.62 21.70
N ASP A 88 0.75 1.91 21.49
CA ASP A 88 0.25 2.46 20.24
C ASP A 88 1.27 2.28 19.10
N MET A 89 2.56 2.48 19.39
CA MET A 89 3.65 2.25 18.46
C MET A 89 3.76 0.77 18.08
N THR A 90 3.68 -0.14 19.04
CA THR A 90 3.70 -1.59 18.79
C THR A 90 2.53 -1.99 17.89
N SER A 91 1.33 -1.49 18.16
CA SER A 91 0.15 -1.77 17.35
C SER A 91 0.31 -1.23 15.93
N ALA A 92 0.77 0.01 15.75
CA ALA A 92 1.01 0.60 14.45
C ALA A 92 2.08 -0.16 13.64
N HIS A 93 3.20 -0.52 14.26
CA HIS A 93 4.28 -1.28 13.62
C HIS A 93 3.87 -2.71 13.26
N ASN A 94 3.09 -3.39 14.10
CA ASN A 94 2.57 -4.71 13.78
C ASN A 94 1.74 -4.69 12.50
N PHE A 95 0.84 -3.70 12.34
CA PHE A 95 0.07 -3.53 11.11
C PHE A 95 0.95 -3.17 9.91
N ALA A 96 1.91 -2.25 10.08
CA ALA A 96 2.84 -1.86 9.01
C ALA A 96 3.70 -3.04 8.54
N ASN A 97 4.23 -3.83 9.47
CA ASN A 97 5.07 -4.99 9.18
C ASN A 97 4.33 -6.14 8.48
N ILE A 98 3.01 -6.24 8.66
CA ILE A 98 2.17 -7.20 7.92
C ILE A 98 1.81 -6.65 6.54
N LEU A 99 1.53 -5.35 6.44
CA LEU A 99 1.08 -4.73 5.20
C LEU A 99 2.17 -4.70 4.11
N MET A 100 3.41 -4.41 4.49
CA MET A 100 4.55 -4.32 3.57
C MET A 100 4.80 -5.63 2.79
N PRO A 101 4.92 -6.82 3.43
CA PRO A 101 5.06 -8.09 2.72
C PRO A 101 3.84 -8.45 1.86
N ILE A 102 2.63 -8.14 2.32
CA ILE A 102 1.42 -8.38 1.54
C ILE A 102 1.46 -7.56 0.26
N MET A 103 1.77 -6.27 0.33
CA MET A 103 1.87 -5.43 -0.85
C MET A 103 2.98 -5.86 -1.81
N GLY A 104 4.13 -6.30 -1.29
CA GLY A 104 5.24 -6.81 -2.09
C GLY A 104 4.90 -8.12 -2.83
N ASN A 105 4.13 -9.01 -2.19
CA ASN A 105 3.78 -10.31 -2.77
C ASN A 105 2.53 -10.27 -3.66
N ILE A 106 1.76 -9.22 -3.61
CA ILE A 106 0.54 -9.06 -4.39
C ILE A 106 0.81 -9.19 -5.90
N GLY A 107 1.90 -8.58 -6.40
CA GLY A 107 2.34 -8.73 -7.79
C GLY A 107 2.73 -10.16 -8.16
N ASN A 108 3.32 -10.91 -7.24
CA ASN A 108 3.67 -12.31 -7.44
C ASN A 108 2.43 -13.21 -7.50
N ILE A 109 1.43 -12.96 -6.66
CA ILE A 109 0.15 -13.68 -6.69
C ILE A 109 -0.56 -13.44 -8.03
N MET A 110 -0.60 -12.18 -8.49
CA MET A 110 -1.17 -11.87 -9.81
C MET A 110 -0.41 -12.56 -10.95
N TYR A 111 0.91 -12.60 -10.88
CA TYR A 111 1.73 -13.30 -11.85
C TYR A 111 1.33 -14.79 -11.94
N VAL A 112 1.15 -15.46 -10.80
CA VAL A 112 0.73 -16.88 -10.74
C VAL A 112 -0.67 -17.07 -11.31
N ILE A 113 -1.63 -16.20 -10.95
CA ILE A 113 -3.00 -16.27 -11.46
C ILE A 113 -3.02 -16.12 -12.99
N VAL A 114 -2.28 -15.16 -13.52
CA VAL A 114 -2.22 -14.92 -14.97
C VAL A 114 -1.47 -16.03 -15.69
N ALA A 115 -0.42 -16.62 -15.08
CA ALA A 115 0.29 -17.78 -15.64
C ALA A 115 -0.64 -18.99 -15.74
N PHE A 116 -1.40 -19.26 -14.68
CA PHE A 116 -2.35 -20.36 -14.66
C PHE A 116 -3.49 -20.15 -15.66
N ALA A 117 -4.09 -18.97 -15.68
CA ALA A 117 -5.14 -18.61 -16.63
C ALA A 117 -4.65 -18.66 -18.09
N GLY A 118 -3.45 -18.11 -18.35
CA GLY A 118 -2.84 -18.13 -19.69
C GLY A 118 -2.50 -19.55 -20.15
N GLY A 119 -1.98 -20.40 -19.25
CA GLY A 119 -1.73 -21.80 -19.52
C GLY A 119 -3.01 -22.60 -19.81
N ALA A 120 -4.06 -22.38 -19.02
CA ALA A 120 -5.35 -23.02 -19.21
C ALA A 120 -6.00 -22.61 -20.55
N LEU A 121 -5.96 -21.34 -20.90
CA LEU A 121 -6.46 -20.83 -22.18
C LEU A 121 -5.67 -21.39 -23.37
N LEU A 122 -4.36 -21.57 -23.21
CA LEU A 122 -3.48 -22.13 -24.22
C LEU A 122 -3.81 -23.61 -24.48
N ILE A 123 -4.03 -24.40 -23.43
CA ILE A 123 -4.41 -25.84 -23.55
C ILE A 123 -5.82 -26.01 -24.11
N SER A 124 -6.74 -25.11 -23.74
CA SER A 124 -8.12 -25.13 -24.25
C SER A 124 -8.24 -24.70 -25.71
N GLY A 125 -7.17 -24.27 -26.35
CA GLY A 125 -7.16 -23.90 -27.78
C GLY A 125 -8.05 -22.69 -28.10
N VAL A 126 -8.32 -21.82 -27.10
CA VAL A 126 -9.20 -20.67 -27.26
C VAL A 126 -8.55 -19.65 -28.20
N TYR A 127 -9.32 -19.18 -29.16
CA TYR A 127 -8.88 -18.10 -30.06
C TYR A 127 -8.46 -16.86 -29.25
N ASN A 128 -7.27 -16.33 -29.55
CA ASN A 128 -6.79 -15.11 -28.94
C ASN A 128 -7.57 -13.91 -29.47
N LEU A 129 -8.55 -13.44 -28.68
CA LEU A 129 -9.22 -12.17 -28.93
C LEU A 129 -8.25 -11.04 -28.55
N SER A 130 -7.55 -10.49 -29.54
CA SER A 130 -6.71 -9.32 -29.37
C SER A 130 -7.07 -8.28 -30.42
N ILE A 131 -6.90 -7.01 -30.09
CA ILE A 131 -7.11 -5.91 -31.04
C ILE A 131 -6.13 -6.05 -32.21
N GLY A 132 -4.91 -6.53 -31.96
CA GLY A 132 -3.92 -6.83 -32.99
C GLY A 132 -4.36 -7.93 -33.97
N ASN A 133 -5.00 -9.01 -33.47
CA ASN A 133 -5.52 -10.10 -34.29
C ASN A 133 -6.80 -9.73 -35.09
N LEU A 134 -7.60 -8.81 -34.57
CA LEU A 134 -8.73 -8.25 -35.33
C LEU A 134 -8.28 -7.47 -36.57
N ILE A 135 -7.05 -6.92 -36.56
CA ILE A 135 -6.49 -6.16 -37.67
C ILE A 135 -5.68 -7.03 -38.64
N HIS A 136 -5.01 -8.09 -38.15
CA HIS A 136 -4.05 -8.89 -38.93
C HIS A 136 -4.43 -10.37 -39.15
N GLY A 137 -5.64 -10.79 -38.77
CA GLY A 137 -6.09 -12.19 -38.93
C GLY A 137 -5.73 -13.07 -37.72
N GLY A 138 -6.75 -13.67 -37.10
CA GLY A 138 -6.68 -14.35 -35.81
C GLY A 138 -5.68 -15.51 -35.80
N SER A 139 -4.73 -15.46 -34.90
CA SER A 139 -3.87 -16.57 -34.51
C SER A 139 -4.27 -17.14 -33.14
N ALA A 140 -4.01 -18.42 -32.92
CA ALA A 140 -4.18 -19.07 -31.62
C ALA A 140 -3.27 -18.40 -30.58
N LEU A 141 -3.68 -18.45 -29.30
CA LEU A 141 -2.90 -17.92 -28.19
C LEU A 141 -1.56 -18.66 -28.14
N GLY A 142 -0.47 -17.97 -28.45
CA GLY A 142 0.89 -18.56 -28.44
C GLY A 142 1.56 -18.42 -27.07
N ILE A 143 2.47 -19.32 -26.76
CA ILE A 143 3.29 -19.27 -25.52
C ILE A 143 4.02 -17.93 -25.38
N SER A 144 4.50 -17.35 -26.48
CA SER A 144 5.17 -16.04 -26.52
C SER A 144 4.29 -14.90 -26.01
N VAL A 145 3.00 -14.91 -26.35
CA VAL A 145 2.02 -13.93 -25.88
C VAL A 145 1.83 -14.04 -24.36
N VAL A 146 1.71 -15.27 -23.84
CA VAL A 146 1.56 -15.50 -22.39
C VAL A 146 2.78 -15.01 -21.64
N VAL A 147 3.99 -15.33 -22.09
CA VAL A 147 5.24 -14.91 -21.44
C VAL A 147 5.39 -13.37 -21.44
N THR A 148 5.12 -12.74 -22.58
CA THR A 148 5.14 -11.27 -22.67
C THR A 148 4.11 -10.64 -21.74
N PHE A 149 2.92 -11.23 -21.67
CA PHE A 149 1.83 -10.75 -20.83
C PHE A 149 2.15 -10.87 -19.33
N LEU A 150 2.85 -11.93 -18.92
CA LEU A 150 3.35 -12.09 -17.55
C LEU A 150 4.29 -10.95 -17.14
N GLY A 151 5.21 -10.56 -18.02
CA GLY A 151 6.08 -9.40 -17.79
C GLY A 151 5.30 -8.10 -17.66
N MET A 152 4.32 -7.88 -18.55
CA MET A 152 3.44 -6.70 -18.52
C MET A 152 2.58 -6.65 -17.24
N THR A 153 2.08 -7.78 -16.77
CA THR A 153 1.29 -7.88 -15.53
C THR A 153 2.11 -7.43 -14.32
N ARG A 154 3.35 -7.90 -14.24
CA ARG A 154 4.27 -7.51 -13.16
C ARG A 154 4.57 -6.01 -13.17
N GLN A 155 4.85 -5.46 -14.33
CA GLN A 155 5.07 -4.03 -14.54
C GLN A 155 3.81 -3.22 -14.18
N PHE A 156 2.63 -3.69 -14.56
CA PHE A 156 1.36 -3.05 -14.23
C PHE A 156 1.12 -2.99 -12.73
N CYS A 157 1.29 -4.11 -12.01
CA CYS A 157 1.15 -4.16 -10.55
C CYS A 157 2.15 -3.20 -9.86
N GLN A 158 3.39 -3.13 -10.34
CA GLN A 158 4.39 -2.21 -9.81
C GLN A 158 3.98 -0.75 -10.02
N ASN A 159 3.49 -0.40 -11.21
CA ASN A 159 3.02 0.95 -11.51
C ASN A 159 1.81 1.35 -10.65
N VAL A 160 0.87 0.43 -10.40
CA VAL A 160 -0.27 0.66 -9.50
C VAL A 160 0.20 0.93 -8.06
N SER A 161 1.17 0.15 -7.57
CA SER A 161 1.75 0.34 -6.25
C SER A 161 2.45 1.70 -6.11
N ASN A 162 3.28 2.06 -7.08
CA ASN A 162 3.99 3.34 -7.11
C ASN A 162 3.01 4.54 -7.17
N MET A 163 1.95 4.41 -7.95
CA MET A 163 0.92 5.46 -8.05
C MET A 163 0.18 5.67 -6.74
N SER A 164 -0.13 4.58 -6.03
CA SER A 164 -0.75 4.67 -4.69
C SER A 164 0.13 5.40 -3.68
N GLN A 165 1.45 5.19 -3.74
CA GLN A 165 2.40 5.91 -2.88
C GLN A 165 2.49 7.40 -3.25
N GLN A 166 2.47 7.73 -4.55
CA GLN A 166 2.50 9.13 -5.00
C GLN A 166 1.24 9.90 -4.58
N VAL A 167 0.06 9.27 -4.65
CA VAL A 167 -1.19 9.90 -4.18
C VAL A 167 -1.10 10.23 -2.69
N ASN A 168 -0.58 9.33 -1.86
CA ASN A 168 -0.36 9.60 -0.44
C ASN A 168 0.61 10.78 -0.22
N SER A 169 1.69 10.86 -0.98
CA SER A 169 2.64 11.98 -0.89
C SER A 169 2.01 13.33 -1.26
N VAL A 170 1.16 13.35 -2.29
CA VAL A 170 0.42 14.57 -2.69
C VAL A 170 -0.58 14.99 -1.63
N VAL A 171 -1.33 14.04 -1.04
CA VAL A 171 -2.28 14.34 0.04
C VAL A 171 -1.57 14.91 1.27
N MET A 172 -0.41 14.34 1.63
CA MET A 172 0.41 14.85 2.74
C MET A 172 0.96 16.25 2.45
N ALA A 173 1.42 16.51 1.22
CA ALA A 173 1.89 17.82 0.80
C ALA A 173 0.78 18.87 0.82
N LEU A 174 -0.43 18.53 0.37
CA LEU A 174 -1.59 19.42 0.42
C LEU A 174 -2.00 19.74 1.86
N ALA A 175 -2.03 18.73 2.73
CA ALA A 175 -2.32 18.94 4.16
C ALA A 175 -1.28 19.82 4.85
N GLY A 176 0.00 19.68 4.47
CA GLY A 176 1.08 20.55 4.94
C GLY A 176 0.95 21.98 4.42
N ALA A 177 0.59 22.16 3.16
CA ALA A 177 0.36 23.49 2.56
C ALA A 177 -0.82 24.20 3.21
N ASP A 178 -1.93 23.51 3.47
CA ASP A 178 -3.11 24.08 4.12
C ASP A 178 -2.77 24.67 5.49
N ARG A 179 -1.90 24.01 6.26
CA ARG A 179 -1.43 24.50 7.58
C ARG A 179 -0.50 25.73 7.50
N ILE A 180 0.14 25.97 6.35
CA ILE A 180 1.05 27.12 6.18
C ILE A 180 0.29 28.35 5.69
N PHE A 181 -0.79 28.15 4.93
CA PHE A 181 -1.57 29.23 4.32
C PHE A 181 -2.84 29.62 5.11
N THR A 182 -3.17 28.87 6.18
CA THR A 182 -4.23 29.20 7.14
C THR A 182 -3.65 29.69 8.45
#